data_17874c388667a997b47833814d7eb739
#
_entry.id   17874c388667a997b47833814d7eb739
#
_cell.length_a   1.000
_cell.length_b   1.000
_cell.length_c   1.000
_cell.angle_alpha   90.00
_cell.angle_beta   90.00
_cell.angle_gamma   90.00
#
_symmetry.space_group_name_H-M   'P 1'
#
loop_
_entity.id
_entity.type
_entity.pdbx_description
1 polymer ?
#
loop_
_entity_poly.entity_id
_entity_poly.type
_entity_poly.pdbx_seq_one_letter_code
_entity_poly.pdbx_strand_id
1 'polypeptide(L)'
;MSEINTARQFWIQAPRHGEIVTASLPPRQPNEVQVRTLFSGISRGTESLVFGGQVPPSQYQSMRAPFQEGDFPGPVKYGYNSVGEVQADRHTPADLAGQTVFCLYPHQDRYWINPDALTPVPSDVPASRAVLAANMETAVNAVWDAQPAVGDYIVVVGAGVVGLLISWLCRQLPGAKVVAVDINPTRKKVAAELGIQLVTAVPTDTEADLVIHASGQPEGLRDALVVAGHEATIVDVSWYGNQSVSLPLGEAFHSRRLTLKSSQVGRLNPKQTPRWNQARRMALAMELLRDEHLDALITGESPFEELPEV
;
A
#
# COMPACT_ATOMS: atom_id res chain seq x y z
N MET A 1 -9.78 -34.19 -11.52
CA MET A 1 -8.38 -33.76 -11.31
C MET A 1 -8.11 -33.91 -9.82
N SER A 2 -6.99 -34.50 -9.40
CA SER A 2 -6.64 -34.61 -7.98
C SER A 2 -6.44 -33.18 -7.44
N GLU A 3 -7.09 -32.84 -6.32
CA GLU A 3 -6.85 -31.58 -5.63
C GLU A 3 -5.36 -31.48 -5.32
N ILE A 4 -4.72 -30.38 -5.75
CA ILE A 4 -3.33 -30.10 -5.39
C ILE A 4 -3.37 -29.54 -3.98
N ASN A 5 -2.97 -30.35 -3.00
CA ASN A 5 -3.05 -30.04 -1.57
C ASN A 5 -1.77 -29.43 -1.00
N THR A 6 -0.84 -28.94 -1.84
CA THR A 6 0.39 -28.30 -1.39
C THR A 6 0.51 -26.90 -1.97
N ALA A 7 1.14 -26.00 -1.24
CA ALA A 7 1.43 -24.65 -1.69
C ALA A 7 2.88 -24.28 -1.39
N ARG A 8 3.45 -23.45 -2.24
CA ARG A 8 4.73 -22.77 -1.99
C ARG A 8 4.41 -21.46 -1.30
N GLN A 9 5.05 -21.22 -0.19
CA GLN A 9 4.80 -20.12 0.74
C GLN A 9 6.11 -19.41 1.03
N PHE A 10 6.11 -18.07 1.01
CA PHE A 10 7.26 -17.30 1.46
C PHE A 10 7.18 -17.06 2.96
N TRP A 11 8.19 -17.51 3.69
CA TRP A 11 8.34 -17.34 5.11
C TRP A 11 9.57 -16.51 5.43
N ILE A 12 9.40 -15.48 6.25
CA ILE A 12 10.50 -14.75 6.88
C ILE A 12 10.85 -15.51 8.15
N GLN A 13 11.93 -16.30 8.11
CA GLN A 13 12.38 -17.17 9.20
C GLN A 13 13.07 -16.38 10.31
N ALA A 14 13.80 -15.33 9.93
CA ALA A 14 14.49 -14.41 10.81
C ALA A 14 14.67 -13.06 10.10
N PRO A 15 15.03 -11.98 10.80
CA PRO A 15 15.31 -10.71 10.17
C PRO A 15 16.29 -10.83 8.99
N ARG A 16 15.86 -10.36 7.81
CA ARG A 16 16.57 -10.41 6.54
C ARG A 16 16.88 -11.83 6.02
N HIS A 17 16.12 -12.80 6.47
CA HIS A 17 16.22 -14.17 5.99
C HIS A 17 14.84 -14.73 5.68
N GLY A 18 14.54 -14.84 4.38
CA GLY A 18 13.30 -15.41 3.85
C GLY A 18 13.58 -16.65 3.03
N GLU A 19 12.64 -17.58 3.00
CA GLU A 19 12.71 -18.79 2.18
C GLU A 19 11.34 -19.20 1.63
N ILE A 20 11.34 -19.93 0.53
CA ILE A 20 10.16 -20.57 -0.03
C ILE A 20 10.02 -21.97 0.58
N VAL A 21 8.94 -22.18 1.32
CA VAL A 21 8.60 -23.46 1.95
C VAL A 21 7.44 -24.10 1.18
N THR A 22 7.58 -25.36 0.80
CA THR A 22 6.44 -26.15 0.30
C THR A 22 5.76 -26.85 1.47
N ALA A 23 4.50 -26.52 1.69
CA ALA A 23 3.71 -27.08 2.78
C ALA A 23 2.34 -27.58 2.29
N SER A 24 1.76 -28.51 3.01
CA SER A 24 0.37 -28.91 2.77
C SER A 24 -0.57 -27.78 3.09
N LEU A 25 -1.55 -27.54 2.23
CA LEU A 25 -2.66 -26.66 2.55
C LEU A 25 -3.46 -27.24 3.74
N PRO A 26 -3.99 -26.39 4.61
CA PRO A 26 -4.91 -26.85 5.65
C PRO A 26 -6.14 -27.50 5.00
N PRO A 27 -6.85 -28.38 5.74
CA PRO A 27 -8.12 -28.92 5.26
C PRO A 27 -9.08 -27.78 4.90
N ARG A 28 -9.67 -27.86 3.68
CA ARG A 28 -10.66 -26.90 3.23
C ARG A 28 -11.81 -26.79 4.23
N GLN A 29 -12.16 -25.57 4.59
CA GLN A 29 -13.36 -25.30 5.38
C GLN A 29 -14.61 -25.23 4.50
N PRO A 30 -15.82 -25.47 5.05
CA PRO A 30 -17.06 -25.25 4.30
C PRO A 30 -17.10 -23.82 3.73
N ASN A 31 -17.54 -23.71 2.48
CA ASN A 31 -17.68 -22.45 1.71
C ASN A 31 -16.36 -21.77 1.29
N GLU A 32 -15.20 -22.33 1.56
CA GLU A 32 -13.96 -21.80 0.98
C GLU A 32 -13.83 -22.17 -0.49
N VAL A 33 -13.16 -21.29 -1.25
CA VAL A 33 -12.74 -21.52 -2.62
C VAL A 33 -11.22 -21.53 -2.69
N GLN A 34 -10.65 -22.24 -3.67
CA GLN A 34 -9.22 -22.19 -3.91
C GLN A 34 -8.88 -21.04 -4.85
N VAL A 35 -7.91 -20.23 -4.45
CA VAL A 35 -7.30 -19.22 -5.32
C VAL A 35 -5.91 -19.69 -5.71
N ARG A 36 -5.62 -19.67 -7.02
CA ARG A 36 -4.27 -19.82 -7.59
C ARG A 36 -3.72 -18.44 -7.88
N THR A 37 -2.68 -18.06 -7.19
CA THR A 37 -2.03 -16.75 -7.36
C THR A 37 -1.42 -16.62 -8.76
N LEU A 38 -1.69 -15.51 -9.41
CA LEU A 38 -1.10 -15.09 -10.69
C LEU A 38 0.04 -14.11 -10.44
N PHE A 39 -0.20 -13.11 -9.58
CA PHE A 39 0.76 -12.09 -9.19
C PHE A 39 0.67 -11.83 -7.68
N SER A 40 1.81 -11.51 -7.09
CA SER A 40 1.88 -11.07 -5.70
C SER A 40 2.75 -9.81 -5.63
N GLY A 41 2.17 -8.71 -5.17
CA GLY A 41 2.87 -7.42 -5.12
C GLY A 41 3.66 -7.25 -3.83
N ILE A 42 4.89 -6.76 -3.92
CA ILE A 42 5.71 -6.41 -2.76
C ILE A 42 5.43 -4.96 -2.37
N SER A 43 4.90 -4.74 -1.17
CA SER A 43 4.72 -3.41 -0.60
C SER A 43 5.99 -2.97 0.13
N ARG A 44 6.92 -2.39 -0.61
CA ARG A 44 8.27 -2.09 -0.19
C ARG A 44 8.37 -1.34 1.16
N GLY A 45 7.46 -0.42 1.47
CA GLY A 45 7.49 0.34 2.73
C GLY A 45 7.33 -0.56 3.95
N THR A 46 6.17 -1.19 4.08
CA THR A 46 5.82 -2.03 5.23
C THR A 46 6.59 -3.34 5.23
N GLU A 47 6.68 -4.01 4.09
CA GLU A 47 7.29 -5.34 4.04
C GLU A 47 8.79 -5.31 4.26
N SER A 48 9.50 -4.23 3.87
CA SER A 48 10.90 -4.07 4.24
C SER A 48 11.13 -3.96 5.75
N LEU A 49 10.21 -3.31 6.47
CA LEU A 49 10.28 -3.22 7.94
C LEU A 49 10.04 -4.59 8.60
N VAL A 50 9.09 -5.34 8.07
CA VAL A 50 8.80 -6.72 8.54
C VAL A 50 9.99 -7.63 8.24
N PHE A 51 10.47 -7.64 7.00
CA PHE A 51 11.64 -8.43 6.58
C PHE A 51 12.89 -8.06 7.37
N GLY A 52 13.08 -6.78 7.69
CA GLY A 52 14.17 -6.28 8.52
C GLY A 52 14.05 -6.57 10.02
N GLY A 53 12.93 -7.14 10.48
CA GLY A 53 12.65 -7.37 11.91
C GLY A 53 12.47 -6.06 12.68
N GLN A 54 11.99 -5.00 12.01
CA GLN A 54 11.91 -3.64 12.56
C GLN A 54 10.51 -3.30 13.11
N VAL A 55 9.63 -4.28 13.26
CA VAL A 55 8.33 -4.08 13.91
C VAL A 55 8.55 -3.94 15.43
N PRO A 56 8.10 -2.84 16.05
CA PRO A 56 8.23 -2.68 17.49
C PRO A 56 7.40 -3.74 18.23
N PRO A 57 7.89 -4.36 19.32
CA PRO A 57 7.13 -5.36 20.06
C PRO A 57 5.74 -4.91 20.51
N SER A 58 5.57 -3.63 20.85
CA SER A 58 4.28 -3.04 21.21
C SER A 58 3.27 -3.02 20.07
N GLN A 59 3.71 -3.23 18.82
CA GLN A 59 2.88 -3.18 17.61
C GLN A 59 2.64 -4.57 16.99
N TYR A 60 3.16 -5.64 17.56
CA TYR A 60 3.05 -6.99 16.99
C TYR A 60 1.60 -7.41 16.70
N GLN A 61 0.67 -7.06 17.57
CA GLN A 61 -0.75 -7.40 17.37
C GLN A 61 -1.48 -6.42 16.46
N SER A 62 -1.23 -5.12 16.63
CA SER A 62 -1.94 -4.07 15.88
C SER A 62 -1.50 -3.96 14.41
N MET A 63 -0.28 -4.42 14.09
CA MET A 63 0.29 -4.36 12.73
C MET A 63 0.29 -5.72 12.01
N ARG A 64 -0.44 -6.71 12.52
CA ARG A 64 -0.65 -7.95 11.78
C ARG A 64 -1.37 -7.68 10.47
N ALA A 65 -0.86 -8.27 9.39
CA ALA A 65 -1.59 -8.29 8.12
C ALA A 65 -2.78 -9.28 8.20
N PRO A 66 -3.82 -9.08 7.40
CA PRO A 66 -4.83 -10.12 7.21
C PRO A 66 -4.17 -11.45 6.78
N PHE A 67 -4.69 -12.55 7.31
CA PHE A 67 -4.20 -13.92 7.01
C PHE A 67 -2.70 -14.15 7.29
N GLN A 68 -2.05 -13.27 8.05
CA GLN A 68 -0.69 -13.51 8.53
C GLN A 68 -0.64 -14.79 9.36
N GLU A 69 0.34 -15.64 9.08
CA GLU A 69 0.66 -16.80 9.89
C GLU A 69 2.01 -16.59 10.59
N GLY A 70 2.16 -17.17 11.78
CA GLY A 70 3.31 -16.89 12.62
C GLY A 70 3.28 -15.51 13.27
N ASP A 71 4.35 -15.14 13.96
CA ASP A 71 4.45 -13.92 14.75
C ASP A 71 5.75 -13.16 14.46
N PHE A 72 5.70 -11.83 14.64
CA PHE A 72 6.89 -11.01 14.54
C PHE A 72 7.89 -11.30 15.69
N PRO A 73 9.19 -11.20 15.46
CA PRO A 73 9.85 -10.82 14.20
C PRO A 73 10.00 -11.98 13.21
N GLY A 74 9.62 -13.20 13.60
CA GLY A 74 9.63 -14.41 12.79
C GLY A 74 9.76 -15.68 13.61
N PRO A 75 9.47 -16.87 13.05
CA PRO A 75 8.99 -17.11 11.69
C PRO A 75 7.61 -16.48 11.41
N VAL A 76 7.49 -15.80 10.29
CA VAL A 76 6.23 -15.16 9.89
C VAL A 76 6.01 -15.26 8.36
N LYS A 77 4.79 -15.61 7.96
CA LYS A 77 4.32 -15.53 6.57
C LYS A 77 3.55 -14.22 6.41
N TYR A 78 4.07 -13.34 5.59
CA TYR A 78 3.59 -11.97 5.45
C TYR A 78 3.34 -11.58 3.99
N GLY A 79 2.72 -10.44 3.78
CA GLY A 79 2.29 -9.92 2.50
C GLY A 79 0.79 -9.65 2.51
N TYR A 80 0.30 -8.87 1.52
CA TYR A 80 -1.12 -8.51 1.46
C TYR A 80 -1.56 -8.02 0.06
N ASN A 81 -0.82 -8.38 -0.99
CA ASN A 81 -1.16 -8.01 -2.36
C ASN A 81 -1.18 -9.26 -3.26
N SER A 82 -2.15 -10.14 -3.05
CA SER A 82 -2.33 -11.33 -3.87
C SER A 82 -3.41 -11.11 -4.92
N VAL A 83 -3.08 -11.34 -6.18
CA VAL A 83 -4.02 -11.40 -7.30
C VAL A 83 -3.99 -12.81 -7.86
N GLY A 84 -5.15 -13.45 -7.99
CA GLY A 84 -5.23 -14.82 -8.42
C GLY A 84 -6.53 -15.15 -9.13
N GLU A 85 -6.64 -16.38 -9.57
CA GLU A 85 -7.81 -16.94 -10.23
C GLU A 85 -8.49 -17.95 -9.31
N VAL A 86 -9.79 -17.82 -9.16
CA VAL A 86 -10.61 -18.78 -8.40
C VAL A 86 -10.68 -20.08 -9.19
N GLN A 87 -10.19 -21.16 -8.61
CA GLN A 87 -10.17 -22.47 -9.25
C GLN A 87 -11.55 -23.12 -9.22
N ALA A 88 -11.98 -23.63 -10.37
CA ALA A 88 -13.23 -24.34 -10.49
C ALA A 88 -13.11 -25.75 -9.88
N ASP A 89 -13.99 -26.07 -8.95
CA ASP A 89 -14.24 -27.42 -8.45
C ASP A 89 -15.76 -27.64 -8.24
N ARG A 90 -16.13 -28.81 -7.74
CA ARG A 90 -17.54 -29.18 -7.50
C ARG A 90 -18.25 -28.35 -6.43
N HIS A 91 -17.50 -27.60 -5.64
CA HIS A 91 -18.01 -26.78 -4.53
C HIS A 91 -17.85 -25.28 -4.78
N THR A 92 -17.13 -24.89 -5.82
CA THR A 92 -16.93 -23.50 -6.20
C THR A 92 -18.24 -22.97 -6.82
N PRO A 93 -18.77 -21.85 -6.32
CA PRO A 93 -19.91 -21.18 -6.96
C PRO A 93 -19.60 -20.88 -8.43
N ALA A 94 -20.58 -21.15 -9.31
CA ALA A 94 -20.39 -21.03 -10.75
C ALA A 94 -20.05 -19.61 -11.21
N ASP A 95 -20.52 -18.61 -10.48
CA ASP A 95 -20.25 -17.20 -10.71
C ASP A 95 -18.86 -16.75 -10.26
N LEU A 96 -18.18 -17.52 -9.43
CA LEU A 96 -16.82 -17.25 -8.99
C LEU A 96 -15.75 -18.02 -9.78
N ALA A 97 -16.11 -19.17 -10.32
CA ALA A 97 -15.17 -20.05 -11.03
C ALA A 97 -14.49 -19.33 -12.21
N GLY A 98 -13.17 -19.29 -12.21
CA GLY A 98 -12.35 -18.62 -13.23
C GLY A 98 -12.28 -17.09 -13.11
N GLN A 99 -12.93 -16.50 -12.10
CA GLN A 99 -12.79 -15.05 -11.87
C GLN A 99 -11.39 -14.71 -11.38
N THR A 100 -10.86 -13.59 -11.90
CA THR A 100 -9.67 -12.94 -11.32
C THR A 100 -10.08 -12.12 -10.11
N VAL A 101 -9.39 -12.34 -8.99
CA VAL A 101 -9.71 -11.73 -7.69
C VAL A 101 -8.46 -11.19 -7.03
N PHE A 102 -8.64 -10.16 -6.21
CA PHE A 102 -7.64 -9.65 -5.29
C PHE A 102 -7.97 -10.09 -3.87
N CYS A 103 -6.94 -10.40 -3.09
CA CYS A 103 -7.05 -10.71 -1.66
C CYS A 103 -5.86 -10.12 -0.89
N LEU A 104 -6.12 -9.64 0.33
CA LEU A 104 -5.07 -9.22 1.27
C LEU A 104 -4.36 -10.45 1.86
N TYR A 105 -3.81 -11.31 1.01
CA TYR A 105 -3.23 -12.60 1.38
C TYR A 105 -1.69 -12.54 1.32
N PRO A 106 -0.98 -13.25 2.23
CA PRO A 106 0.48 -13.38 2.19
C PRO A 106 1.02 -13.98 0.89
N HIS A 107 2.31 -13.80 0.62
CA HIS A 107 2.98 -14.34 -0.57
C HIS A 107 2.95 -15.87 -0.60
N GLN A 108 2.09 -16.41 -1.47
CA GLN A 108 1.83 -17.85 -1.59
C GLN A 108 1.24 -18.15 -2.95
N ASP A 109 1.54 -19.32 -3.54
CA ASP A 109 1.09 -19.66 -4.90
C ASP A 109 -0.35 -20.15 -4.98
N ARG A 110 -0.94 -20.66 -3.88
CA ARG A 110 -2.36 -21.06 -3.78
C ARG A 110 -2.83 -21.13 -2.34
N TYR A 111 -4.11 -20.87 -2.10
CA TYR A 111 -4.71 -20.89 -0.77
C TYR A 111 -6.21 -21.14 -0.81
N TRP A 112 -6.76 -21.62 0.32
CA TRP A 112 -8.19 -21.66 0.59
C TRP A 112 -8.64 -20.38 1.24
N ILE A 113 -9.81 -19.86 0.85
CA ILE A 113 -10.31 -18.59 1.36
C ILE A 113 -11.82 -18.51 1.30
N ASN A 114 -12.44 -17.85 2.28
CA ASN A 114 -13.85 -17.50 2.19
C ASN A 114 -14.04 -16.43 1.09
N PRO A 115 -14.98 -16.61 0.15
CA PRO A 115 -15.28 -15.65 -0.90
C PRO A 115 -15.51 -14.21 -0.42
N ASP A 116 -16.03 -14.02 0.80
CA ASP A 116 -16.25 -12.70 1.40
C ASP A 116 -14.97 -11.86 1.56
N ALA A 117 -13.81 -12.52 1.57
CA ALA A 117 -12.50 -11.86 1.64
C ALA A 117 -11.93 -11.50 0.26
N LEU A 118 -12.62 -11.86 -0.80
CA LEU A 118 -12.19 -11.62 -2.18
C LEU A 118 -12.79 -10.32 -2.72
N THR A 119 -11.98 -9.58 -3.46
CA THR A 119 -12.43 -8.43 -4.26
C THR A 119 -12.30 -8.80 -5.74
N PRO A 120 -13.41 -8.84 -6.49
CA PRO A 120 -13.34 -9.09 -7.93
C PRO A 120 -12.49 -8.04 -8.65
N VAL A 121 -11.62 -8.48 -9.55
CA VAL A 121 -10.87 -7.59 -10.43
C VAL A 121 -11.70 -7.33 -11.68
N PRO A 122 -11.99 -6.07 -12.03
CA PRO A 122 -12.70 -5.74 -13.27
C PRO A 122 -11.97 -6.31 -14.50
N SER A 123 -12.71 -6.74 -15.50
CA SER A 123 -12.16 -7.41 -16.70
C SER A 123 -11.22 -6.53 -17.54
N ASP A 124 -11.30 -5.22 -17.37
CA ASP A 124 -10.46 -4.20 -18.01
C ASP A 124 -9.27 -3.75 -17.14
N VAL A 125 -9.09 -4.36 -15.95
CA VAL A 125 -7.91 -4.18 -15.09
C VAL A 125 -7.02 -5.42 -15.22
N PRO A 126 -5.79 -5.29 -15.76
CA PRO A 126 -4.85 -6.40 -15.82
C PRO A 126 -4.50 -6.92 -14.42
N ALA A 127 -4.36 -8.23 -14.28
CA ALA A 127 -3.99 -8.86 -13.01
C ALA A 127 -2.66 -8.32 -12.44
N SER A 128 -1.69 -8.00 -13.30
CA SER A 128 -0.43 -7.36 -12.91
C SER A 128 -0.63 -5.98 -12.29
N ARG A 129 -1.58 -5.16 -12.80
CA ARG A 129 -1.90 -3.84 -12.21
C ARG A 129 -2.71 -3.97 -10.93
N ALA A 130 -3.58 -4.98 -10.84
CA ALA A 130 -4.42 -5.21 -9.66
C ALA A 130 -3.62 -5.46 -8.37
N VAL A 131 -2.34 -5.80 -8.43
CA VAL A 131 -1.45 -5.89 -7.26
C VAL A 131 -1.29 -4.55 -6.52
N LEU A 132 -1.61 -3.44 -7.16
CA LEU A 132 -1.57 -2.11 -6.55
C LEU A 132 -2.79 -1.81 -5.66
N ALA A 133 -3.78 -2.71 -5.56
CA ALA A 133 -5.06 -2.43 -4.90
C ALA A 133 -4.90 -1.99 -3.44
N ALA A 134 -4.08 -2.68 -2.62
CA ALA A 134 -3.85 -2.26 -1.23
C ALA A 134 -3.06 -0.95 -1.12
N ASN A 135 -2.16 -0.67 -2.06
CA ASN A 135 -1.44 0.61 -2.12
C ASN A 135 -2.38 1.75 -2.55
N MET A 136 -3.27 1.51 -3.52
CA MET A 136 -4.31 2.46 -3.90
C MET A 136 -5.31 2.69 -2.76
N GLU A 137 -5.71 1.63 -2.03
CA GLU A 137 -6.55 1.75 -0.84
C GLU A 137 -5.91 2.65 0.22
N THR A 138 -4.60 2.49 0.43
CA THR A 138 -3.81 3.34 1.33
C THR A 138 -3.80 4.80 0.85
N ALA A 139 -3.61 5.02 -0.44
CA ALA A 139 -3.61 6.36 -1.04
C ALA A 139 -4.99 7.03 -0.90
N VAL A 140 -6.08 6.31 -1.17
CA VAL A 140 -7.46 6.81 -0.98
C VAL A 140 -7.68 7.21 0.48
N ASN A 141 -7.28 6.35 1.43
CA ASN A 141 -7.42 6.67 2.85
C ASN A 141 -6.62 7.92 3.25
N ALA A 142 -5.39 8.05 2.76
CA ALA A 142 -4.54 9.22 3.00
C ALA A 142 -5.17 10.51 2.47
N VAL A 143 -5.75 10.47 1.27
CA VAL A 143 -6.47 11.61 0.68
C VAL A 143 -7.73 11.96 1.49
N TRP A 144 -8.48 10.96 1.97
CA TRP A 144 -9.61 11.22 2.87
C TRP A 144 -9.19 11.85 4.20
N ASP A 145 -8.05 11.44 4.74
CA ASP A 145 -7.49 12.01 5.96
C ASP A 145 -6.95 13.42 5.72
N ALA A 146 -6.33 13.65 4.56
CA ALA A 146 -5.75 14.93 4.19
C ALA A 146 -6.81 16.00 3.86
N GLN A 147 -7.96 15.59 3.27
CA GLN A 147 -9.04 16.48 2.90
C GLN A 147 -8.60 17.65 1.99
N PRO A 148 -7.88 17.38 0.89
CA PRO A 148 -7.46 18.44 -0.01
C PRO A 148 -8.65 19.19 -0.58
N ALA A 149 -8.47 20.50 -0.85
CA ALA A 149 -9.49 21.35 -1.42
C ALA A 149 -9.15 21.73 -2.88
N VAL A 150 -10.18 22.24 -3.58
CA VAL A 150 -10.02 22.80 -4.91
C VAL A 150 -9.06 24.00 -4.84
N GLY A 151 -8.03 24.01 -5.69
CA GLY A 151 -7.05 25.09 -5.78
C GLY A 151 -5.84 24.95 -4.86
N ASP A 152 -5.80 23.97 -3.95
CA ASP A 152 -4.68 23.78 -3.03
C ASP A 152 -3.35 23.58 -3.77
N TYR A 153 -2.29 24.16 -3.20
CA TYR A 153 -0.92 23.77 -3.49
C TYR A 153 -0.50 22.65 -2.55
N ILE A 154 -0.32 21.45 -3.13
CA ILE A 154 -0.08 20.20 -2.40
C ILE A 154 1.34 19.72 -2.66
N VAL A 155 2.09 19.48 -1.59
CA VAL A 155 3.42 18.86 -1.67
C VAL A 155 3.36 17.44 -1.12
N VAL A 156 3.80 16.46 -1.90
CA VAL A 156 3.91 15.06 -1.48
C VAL A 156 5.38 14.69 -1.33
N VAL A 157 5.84 14.46 -0.10
CA VAL A 157 7.23 14.11 0.21
C VAL A 157 7.38 12.60 0.23
N GLY A 158 8.14 12.08 -0.74
CA GLY A 158 8.32 10.66 -1.03
C GLY A 158 7.53 10.24 -2.29
N ALA A 159 8.26 9.93 -3.38
CA ALA A 159 7.69 9.47 -4.64
C ALA A 159 7.83 7.94 -4.82
N GLY A 160 7.59 7.19 -3.76
CA GLY A 160 7.35 5.75 -3.82
C GLY A 160 5.95 5.47 -4.39
N VAL A 161 5.55 4.19 -4.49
CA VAL A 161 4.26 3.79 -5.05
C VAL A 161 3.09 4.54 -4.38
N VAL A 162 3.04 4.55 -3.05
CA VAL A 162 1.95 5.23 -2.30
C VAL A 162 1.98 6.74 -2.51
N GLY A 163 3.17 7.39 -2.45
CA GLY A 163 3.27 8.84 -2.66
C GLY A 163 2.88 9.27 -4.08
N LEU A 164 3.24 8.48 -5.09
CA LEU A 164 2.82 8.73 -6.48
C LEU A 164 1.33 8.50 -6.69
N LEU A 165 0.72 7.48 -6.06
CA LEU A 165 -0.73 7.26 -6.10
C LEU A 165 -1.49 8.41 -5.41
N ILE A 166 -1.00 8.90 -4.26
CA ILE A 166 -1.56 10.07 -3.58
C ILE A 166 -1.47 11.31 -4.49
N SER A 167 -0.30 11.55 -5.09
CA SER A 167 -0.09 12.67 -6.00
C SER A 167 -1.03 12.58 -7.21
N TRP A 168 -1.20 11.37 -7.77
CA TRP A 168 -2.10 11.11 -8.89
C TRP A 168 -3.57 11.37 -8.52
N LEU A 169 -4.02 10.98 -7.32
CA LEU A 169 -5.35 11.29 -6.82
C LEU A 169 -5.55 12.80 -6.62
N CYS A 170 -4.61 13.47 -5.95
CA CYS A 170 -4.72 14.89 -5.65
C CYS A 170 -4.74 15.77 -6.91
N ARG A 171 -4.00 15.39 -7.97
CA ARG A 171 -3.99 16.15 -9.23
C ARG A 171 -5.32 16.12 -9.99
N GLN A 172 -6.23 15.20 -9.66
CA GLN A 172 -7.57 15.17 -10.25
C GLN A 172 -8.49 16.26 -9.69
N LEU A 173 -8.07 16.96 -8.63
CA LEU A 173 -8.84 18.06 -8.06
C LEU A 173 -8.70 19.31 -8.92
N PRO A 174 -9.81 19.98 -9.28
CA PRO A 174 -9.77 21.18 -10.10
C PRO A 174 -8.90 22.28 -9.47
N GLY A 175 -7.95 22.80 -10.26
CA GLY A 175 -7.05 23.88 -9.83
C GLY A 175 -5.98 23.50 -8.84
N ALA A 176 -5.95 22.27 -8.31
CA ALA A 176 -4.89 21.84 -7.43
C ALA A 176 -3.53 21.79 -8.15
N LYS A 177 -2.49 22.29 -7.48
CA LYS A 177 -1.10 22.20 -7.93
C LYS A 177 -0.39 21.17 -7.10
N VAL A 178 0.05 20.06 -7.69
CA VAL A 178 0.69 18.96 -6.98
C VAL A 178 2.15 18.83 -7.38
N VAL A 179 3.03 18.84 -6.38
CA VAL A 179 4.47 18.61 -6.56
C VAL A 179 4.90 17.44 -5.68
N ALA A 180 5.50 16.42 -6.28
CA ALA A 180 6.15 15.35 -5.56
C ALA A 180 7.63 15.69 -5.29
N VAL A 181 8.12 15.31 -4.15
CA VAL A 181 9.53 15.48 -3.73
C VAL A 181 10.13 14.12 -3.47
N ASP A 182 11.25 13.81 -4.12
CA ASP A 182 12.02 12.60 -3.81
C ASP A 182 13.50 12.79 -4.14
N ILE A 183 14.37 12.42 -3.23
CA ILE A 183 15.83 12.54 -3.40
C ILE A 183 16.37 11.66 -4.54
N ASN A 184 15.62 10.62 -4.94
CA ASN A 184 15.99 9.73 -6.03
C ASN A 184 15.54 10.29 -7.38
N PRO A 185 16.45 10.82 -8.22
CA PRO A 185 16.09 11.42 -9.50
C PRO A 185 15.52 10.41 -10.52
N THR A 186 15.74 9.12 -10.34
CA THR A 186 15.21 8.08 -11.26
C THR A 186 13.68 8.03 -11.22
N ARG A 187 13.05 8.49 -10.12
CA ARG A 187 11.60 8.58 -9.97
C ARG A 187 10.95 9.62 -10.90
N LYS A 188 11.72 10.57 -11.47
CA LYS A 188 11.20 11.59 -12.40
C LYS A 188 10.51 10.98 -13.61
N LYS A 189 11.03 9.87 -14.14
CA LYS A 189 10.42 9.21 -15.29
C LYS A 189 9.02 8.71 -14.96
N VAL A 190 8.88 7.93 -13.91
CA VAL A 190 7.59 7.38 -13.46
C VAL A 190 6.60 8.50 -13.11
N ALA A 191 7.06 9.52 -12.38
CA ALA A 191 6.22 10.67 -12.04
C ALA A 191 5.71 11.39 -13.30
N ALA A 192 6.56 11.59 -14.32
CA ALA A 192 6.17 12.23 -15.58
C ALA A 192 5.13 11.41 -16.35
N GLU A 193 5.23 10.09 -16.38
CA GLU A 193 4.24 9.20 -17.00
C GLU A 193 2.86 9.32 -16.32
N LEU A 194 2.84 9.60 -15.02
CA LEU A 194 1.62 9.91 -14.25
C LEU A 194 1.20 11.38 -14.35
N GLY A 195 1.92 12.21 -15.11
CA GLY A 195 1.68 13.65 -15.23
C GLY A 195 1.94 14.42 -13.92
N ILE A 196 2.87 13.96 -13.09
CA ILE A 196 3.23 14.56 -11.81
C ILE A 196 4.58 15.28 -11.95
N GLN A 197 4.64 16.54 -11.52
CA GLN A 197 5.89 17.26 -11.38
C GLN A 197 6.69 16.69 -10.19
N LEU A 198 7.94 16.26 -10.43
CA LEU A 198 8.82 15.80 -9.37
C LEU A 198 10.09 16.65 -9.29
N VAL A 199 10.39 17.09 -8.07
CA VAL A 199 11.62 17.80 -7.71
C VAL A 199 12.46 16.98 -6.72
N THR A 200 13.77 17.23 -6.66
CA THR A 200 14.68 16.44 -5.81
C THR A 200 14.96 17.08 -4.46
N ALA A 201 14.41 18.25 -4.21
CA ALA A 201 14.44 18.94 -2.91
C ALA A 201 13.15 19.72 -2.73
N VAL A 202 12.75 19.94 -1.48
CA VAL A 202 11.56 20.76 -1.19
C VAL A 202 11.73 22.18 -1.69
N PRO A 203 10.71 22.80 -2.29
CA PRO A 203 10.72 24.23 -2.64
C PRO A 203 10.85 25.07 -1.35
N THR A 204 11.73 26.04 -1.36
CA THR A 204 11.97 26.92 -0.19
C THR A 204 11.32 28.29 -0.30
N ASP A 205 10.84 28.64 -1.48
CA ASP A 205 10.25 29.92 -1.85
C ASP A 205 8.71 29.87 -1.97
N THR A 206 8.12 28.74 -1.64
CA THR A 206 6.67 28.50 -1.70
C THR A 206 6.17 27.86 -0.41
N GLU A 207 4.93 28.16 -0.06
CA GLU A 207 4.25 27.59 1.09
C GLU A 207 3.11 26.68 0.63
N ALA A 208 3.12 25.42 1.06
CA ALA A 208 2.09 24.47 0.71
C ALA A 208 0.86 24.61 1.63
N ASP A 209 -0.33 24.54 1.05
CA ASP A 209 -1.59 24.49 1.80
C ASP A 209 -1.76 23.15 2.49
N LEU A 210 -1.25 22.08 1.86
CA LEU A 210 -1.29 20.71 2.36
C LEU A 210 0.02 20.00 2.06
N VAL A 211 0.55 19.27 3.03
CA VAL A 211 1.70 18.39 2.82
C VAL A 211 1.32 16.96 3.16
N ILE A 212 1.69 16.01 2.31
CA ILE A 212 1.53 14.58 2.60
C ILE A 212 2.90 13.93 2.60
N HIS A 213 3.27 13.32 3.72
CA HIS A 213 4.55 12.65 3.88
C HIS A 213 4.39 11.15 3.71
N ALA A 214 5.11 10.57 2.75
CA ALA A 214 5.06 9.15 2.38
C ALA A 214 6.46 8.55 2.12
N SER A 215 7.54 9.19 2.62
CA SER A 215 8.91 8.75 2.35
C SER A 215 9.40 7.64 3.29
N GLY A 216 8.80 7.50 4.47
CA GLY A 216 9.28 6.61 5.52
C GLY A 216 10.59 7.06 6.17
N GLN A 217 11.07 8.30 5.87
CA GLN A 217 12.34 8.82 6.37
C GLN A 217 12.12 10.03 7.27
N PRO A 218 12.79 10.10 8.44
CA PRO A 218 12.69 11.25 9.36
C PRO A 218 13.02 12.59 8.70
N GLU A 219 13.98 12.60 7.79
CA GLU A 219 14.41 13.80 7.05
C GLU A 219 13.25 14.33 6.19
N GLY A 220 12.52 13.44 5.51
CA GLY A 220 11.36 13.83 4.72
C GLY A 220 10.24 14.46 5.55
N LEU A 221 10.06 14.01 6.80
CA LEU A 221 9.08 14.64 7.69
C LEU A 221 9.55 16.02 8.18
N ARG A 222 10.86 16.23 8.36
CA ARG A 222 11.43 17.57 8.62
C ARG A 222 11.22 18.50 7.43
N ASP A 223 11.48 18.01 6.22
CA ASP A 223 11.23 18.73 4.95
C ASP A 223 9.75 19.11 4.82
N ALA A 224 8.84 18.23 5.22
CA ALA A 224 7.40 18.50 5.24
C ALA A 224 7.05 19.69 6.18
N LEU A 225 7.71 19.81 7.35
CA LEU A 225 7.53 20.96 8.25
C LEU A 225 8.05 22.26 7.64
N VAL A 226 9.13 22.19 6.85
CA VAL A 226 9.73 23.39 6.24
C VAL A 226 8.84 23.97 5.15
N VAL A 227 8.25 23.12 4.29
CA VAL A 227 7.47 23.56 3.13
C VAL A 227 6.01 23.89 3.45
N ALA A 228 5.51 23.46 4.61
CA ALA A 228 4.14 23.71 5.05
C ALA A 228 3.90 25.19 5.33
N GLY A 229 2.87 25.79 4.73
CA GLY A 229 2.46 27.17 4.92
C GLY A 229 1.74 27.40 6.27
N HIS A 230 1.28 28.62 6.48
CA HIS A 230 0.53 28.96 7.69
C HIS A 230 -0.76 28.13 7.82
N GLU A 231 -1.02 27.58 9.02
CA GLU A 231 -2.19 26.73 9.35
C GLU A 231 -2.26 25.44 8.52
N ALA A 232 -1.23 25.11 7.74
CA ALA A 232 -1.22 23.93 6.91
C ALA A 232 -1.29 22.62 7.72
N THR A 233 -1.89 21.61 7.12
CA THR A 233 -1.91 20.25 7.66
C THR A 233 -0.82 19.41 6.99
N ILE A 234 -0.07 18.68 7.80
CA ILE A 234 0.87 17.65 7.36
C ILE A 234 0.26 16.28 7.70
N VAL A 235 0.00 15.49 6.69
CA VAL A 235 -0.49 14.11 6.87
C VAL A 235 0.65 13.13 6.68
N ASP A 236 1.02 12.45 7.74
CA ASP A 236 2.07 11.43 7.72
C ASP A 236 1.46 10.04 7.50
N VAL A 237 1.79 9.43 6.35
CA VAL A 237 1.37 8.08 5.94
C VAL A 237 2.45 7.05 6.26
N SER A 238 3.62 7.51 6.71
CA SER A 238 4.80 6.67 6.91
C SER A 238 4.69 5.84 8.18
N TRP A 239 5.20 4.63 8.10
CA TRP A 239 5.47 3.80 9.27
C TRP A 239 6.98 3.66 9.45
N TYR A 240 7.49 4.10 10.60
CA TYR A 240 8.93 4.15 10.89
C TYR A 240 9.46 2.89 11.58
N GLY A 241 8.58 1.92 11.84
CA GLY A 241 8.97 0.72 12.60
C GLY A 241 9.46 1.10 14.01
N ASN A 242 10.64 0.60 14.38
CA ASN A 242 11.27 0.86 15.68
C ASN A 242 12.15 2.14 15.69
N GLN A 243 12.13 2.93 14.61
CA GLN A 243 12.93 4.15 14.51
C GLN A 243 12.27 5.32 15.25
N SER A 244 13.04 6.05 16.05
CA SER A 244 12.61 7.32 16.65
C SER A 244 12.80 8.48 15.69
N VAL A 245 11.82 9.39 15.65
CA VAL A 245 11.85 10.58 14.79
C VAL A 245 11.97 11.84 15.66
N SER A 246 13.03 12.62 15.45
CA SER A 246 13.21 13.91 16.11
C SER A 246 12.79 15.04 15.17
N LEU A 247 11.94 15.96 15.66
CA LEU A 247 11.38 17.06 14.89
C LEU A 247 11.67 18.43 15.54
N PRO A 248 11.97 19.50 14.78
CA PRO A 248 12.20 20.86 15.28
C PRO A 248 10.86 21.58 15.55
N LEU A 249 10.09 21.12 16.53
CA LEU A 249 8.75 21.64 16.81
C LEU A 249 8.74 23.09 17.33
N GLY A 250 9.88 23.64 17.76
CA GLY A 250 10.03 25.03 18.16
C GLY A 250 10.15 26.03 17.01
N GLU A 251 10.24 25.57 15.78
CA GLU A 251 10.42 26.39 14.57
C GLU A 251 9.08 26.59 13.81
N ALA A 252 9.04 26.26 12.53
CA ALA A 252 7.88 26.42 11.64
C ALA A 252 6.62 25.77 12.21
N PHE A 253 6.73 24.59 12.83
CA PHE A 253 5.58 23.92 13.43
C PHE A 253 4.85 24.84 14.43
N HIS A 254 5.58 25.50 15.33
CA HIS A 254 4.99 26.40 16.31
C HIS A 254 4.58 27.75 15.69
N SER A 255 5.48 28.39 14.96
CA SER A 255 5.26 29.74 14.46
C SER A 255 4.20 29.86 13.37
N ARG A 256 4.01 28.81 12.58
CA ARG A 256 2.98 28.72 11.52
C ARG A 256 1.72 27.98 11.95
N ARG A 257 1.66 27.52 13.22
CA ARG A 257 0.52 26.78 13.79
C ARG A 257 0.12 25.54 12.98
N LEU A 258 1.13 24.74 12.60
CA LEU A 258 0.93 23.56 11.76
C LEU A 258 0.20 22.45 12.51
N THR A 259 -0.55 21.65 11.77
CA THR A 259 -1.13 20.40 12.25
C THR A 259 -0.35 19.22 11.70
N LEU A 260 0.15 18.35 12.56
CA LEU A 260 0.73 17.05 12.16
C LEU A 260 -0.25 15.93 12.53
N LYS A 261 -0.67 15.16 11.53
CA LYS A 261 -1.67 14.10 11.67
C LYS A 261 -1.19 12.82 11.00
N SER A 262 -1.34 11.67 11.65
CA SER A 262 -1.08 10.37 11.02
C SER A 262 -2.27 9.89 10.18
N SER A 263 -1.99 9.13 9.12
CA SER A 263 -2.97 8.35 8.37
C SER A 263 -2.58 6.88 8.38
N GLN A 264 -3.53 6.00 8.70
CA GLN A 264 -3.31 4.55 8.77
C GLN A 264 -4.50 3.82 8.14
N VAL A 265 -4.23 3.00 7.13
CA VAL A 265 -5.22 2.35 6.25
C VAL A 265 -6.19 1.40 6.98
N GLY A 266 -5.78 0.79 8.09
CA GLY A 266 -6.66 -0.09 8.89
C GLY A 266 -7.83 0.64 9.55
N ARG A 267 -7.82 1.98 9.56
CA ARG A 267 -8.88 2.82 10.11
C ARG A 267 -9.42 3.77 9.06
N LEU A 268 -10.73 3.72 8.84
CA LEU A 268 -11.40 4.68 7.98
C LEU A 268 -11.42 6.06 8.61
N ASN A 269 -11.28 7.10 7.78
CA ASN A 269 -11.48 8.47 8.26
C ASN A 269 -12.88 8.59 8.91
N PRO A 270 -12.99 9.17 10.12
CA PRO A 270 -14.26 9.29 10.83
C PRO A 270 -15.36 10.00 10.04
N LYS A 271 -15.00 10.96 9.16
CA LYS A 271 -15.98 11.65 8.30
C LYS A 271 -16.52 10.75 7.17
N GLN A 272 -15.87 9.65 6.88
CA GLN A 272 -16.32 8.70 5.86
C GLN A 272 -17.10 7.51 6.45
N THR A 273 -16.85 7.12 7.70
CA THR A 273 -17.47 5.94 8.33
C THR A 273 -19.00 5.90 8.26
N PRO A 274 -19.77 7.03 8.24
CA PRO A 274 -21.23 6.94 8.09
C PRO A 274 -21.70 6.40 6.74
N ARG A 275 -20.84 6.42 5.70
CA ARG A 275 -21.19 6.04 4.32
C ARG A 275 -20.31 4.95 3.73
N TRP A 276 -19.15 4.70 4.33
CA TRP A 276 -18.12 3.82 3.81
C TRP A 276 -17.74 2.74 4.81
N ASN A 277 -17.42 1.57 4.28
CA ASN A 277 -16.76 0.48 4.99
C ASN A 277 -15.49 0.08 4.21
N GLN A 278 -14.71 -0.85 4.74
CA GLN A 278 -13.46 -1.31 4.12
C GLN A 278 -13.70 -1.95 2.74
N ALA A 279 -14.74 -2.79 2.61
CA ALA A 279 -15.06 -3.44 1.33
C ALA A 279 -15.40 -2.41 0.23
N ARG A 280 -16.19 -1.39 0.55
CA ARG A 280 -16.52 -0.31 -0.40
C ARG A 280 -15.28 0.53 -0.76
N ARG A 281 -14.35 0.76 0.19
CA ARG A 281 -13.10 1.47 -0.09
C ARG A 281 -12.20 0.64 -1.00
N MET A 282 -12.06 -0.68 -0.74
CA MET A 282 -11.29 -1.57 -1.61
C MET A 282 -11.90 -1.65 -3.02
N ALA A 283 -13.22 -1.71 -3.14
CA ALA A 283 -13.89 -1.67 -4.44
C ALA A 283 -13.59 -0.35 -5.20
N LEU A 284 -13.58 0.79 -4.51
CA LEU A 284 -13.15 2.06 -5.10
C LEU A 284 -11.68 2.01 -5.53
N ALA A 285 -10.79 1.49 -4.68
CA ALA A 285 -9.37 1.35 -5.03
C ALA A 285 -9.20 0.51 -6.29
N MET A 286 -9.92 -0.60 -6.41
CA MET A 286 -9.91 -1.46 -7.60
C MET A 286 -10.43 -0.74 -8.84
N GLU A 287 -11.51 0.04 -8.72
CA GLU A 287 -12.07 0.83 -9.82
C GLU A 287 -11.10 1.89 -10.34
N LEU A 288 -10.36 2.54 -9.44
CA LEU A 288 -9.34 3.53 -9.81
C LEU A 288 -8.15 2.92 -10.55
N LEU A 289 -7.92 1.62 -10.43
CA LEU A 289 -6.88 0.91 -11.16
C LEU A 289 -7.20 0.68 -12.65
N ARG A 290 -8.32 1.17 -13.18
CA ARG A 290 -8.62 1.15 -14.62
C ARG A 290 -7.71 2.07 -15.43
N ASP A 291 -7.14 3.09 -14.81
CA ASP A 291 -6.21 3.99 -15.50
C ASP A 291 -4.90 3.28 -15.86
N GLU A 292 -4.65 3.13 -17.17
CA GLU A 292 -3.48 2.43 -17.70
C GLU A 292 -2.15 3.12 -17.40
N HIS A 293 -2.15 4.44 -17.13
CA HIS A 293 -0.93 5.15 -16.72
C HIS A 293 -0.33 4.61 -15.43
N LEU A 294 -1.14 3.94 -14.60
CA LEU A 294 -0.68 3.31 -13.36
C LEU A 294 0.27 2.12 -13.59
N ASP A 295 0.34 1.57 -14.80
CA ASP A 295 1.34 0.55 -15.16
C ASP A 295 2.77 1.06 -14.97
N ALA A 296 2.99 2.37 -15.06
CA ALA A 296 4.30 2.99 -14.77
C ALA A 296 4.81 2.70 -13.34
N LEU A 297 3.91 2.34 -12.43
CA LEU A 297 4.28 1.98 -11.05
C LEU A 297 4.80 0.54 -10.91
N ILE A 298 4.56 -0.31 -11.91
CA ILE A 298 5.08 -1.69 -11.94
C ILE A 298 6.48 -1.64 -12.56
N THR A 299 7.50 -1.67 -11.72
CA THR A 299 8.88 -1.45 -12.14
C THR A 299 9.65 -2.72 -12.45
N GLY A 300 9.06 -3.88 -12.23
CA GLY A 300 9.65 -5.19 -12.54
C GLY A 300 8.79 -6.34 -12.07
N GLU A 301 9.08 -7.51 -12.61
CA GLU A 301 8.48 -8.78 -12.24
C GLU A 301 9.61 -9.81 -12.08
N SER A 302 9.48 -10.69 -11.09
CA SER A 302 10.39 -11.80 -10.86
C SER A 302 9.60 -13.09 -10.64
N PRO A 303 10.16 -14.26 -10.99
CA PRO A 303 9.60 -15.54 -10.59
C PRO A 303 9.43 -15.63 -9.08
N PHE A 304 8.38 -16.32 -8.63
CA PHE A 304 8.09 -16.46 -7.20
C PHE A 304 9.26 -17.08 -6.41
N GLU A 305 10.01 -17.97 -7.06
CA GLU A 305 11.20 -18.63 -6.50
C GLU A 305 12.32 -17.67 -6.11
N GLU A 306 12.38 -16.49 -6.74
CA GLU A 306 13.40 -15.46 -6.49
C GLU A 306 13.00 -14.49 -5.37
N LEU A 307 11.78 -14.60 -4.82
CA LEU A 307 11.30 -13.69 -3.80
C LEU A 307 12.23 -13.54 -2.57
N PRO A 308 12.96 -14.57 -2.11
CA PRO A 308 13.91 -14.40 -1.01
C PRO A 308 15.05 -13.43 -1.33
N GLU A 309 15.38 -13.19 -2.60
CA GLU A 309 16.51 -12.37 -3.05
C GLU A 309 16.07 -11.00 -3.58
N VAL A 310 14.75 -10.83 -3.86
CA VAL A 310 14.15 -9.58 -4.36
C VAL A 310 13.84 -8.62 -3.22
#